data_aa27c9b4f160f8c80759fb64dcb3ac46
#
_entry.id   aa27c9b4f160f8c80759fb64dcb3ac46
#
_cell.length_a   1.000
_cell.length_b   1.000
_cell.length_c   1.000
_cell.angle_alpha   90.00
_cell.angle_beta   90.00
_cell.angle_gamma   90.00
#
_symmetry.space_group_name_H-M   'P 1'
#
loop_
_entity.id
_entity.type
_entity.pdbx_description
1 polymer ?
#
loop_
_entity_poly.entity_id
_entity_poly.type
_entity_poly.pdbx_seq_one_letter_code
_entity_poly.pdbx_strand_id
1 'polypeptide(L)'
;MSKIESLSERAELRFWGWGYADEHLSAQEDQLVEAMVSVMAPNNTEIAPPSIDDFDLPPPRLELPEVLTAFVSTTKYDRLVHSYGKSYPDIVRMFLHQIDNPPDWVAFPKTEQQISELLAYASKNNIAVIPFGGGTSVCGGVESDIGKDYQASVSLDLEYFNLSLIHI
;
A
#
# COMPACT_ATOMS: atom_id res chain seq x y z
N MET A 1 13.20 8.50 -18.28
CA MET A 1 13.39 8.18 -16.86
C MET A 1 13.18 9.47 -16.08
N SER A 2 12.01 9.66 -15.49
CA SER A 2 11.71 10.78 -14.60
C SER A 2 12.45 10.54 -13.29
N LYS A 3 13.29 11.47 -12.87
CA LYS A 3 13.89 11.47 -11.53
C LYS A 3 12.82 11.91 -10.55
N ILE A 4 12.23 10.99 -9.82
CA ILE A 4 11.45 11.32 -8.64
C ILE A 4 12.45 11.73 -7.56
N GLU A 5 12.48 13.01 -7.21
CA GLU A 5 13.51 13.57 -6.31
C GLU A 5 13.12 13.50 -4.82
N SER A 6 11.83 13.41 -4.50
CA SER A 6 11.34 13.31 -3.11
C SER A 6 10.24 12.26 -2.96
N LEU A 7 9.94 11.87 -1.72
CA LEU A 7 8.81 10.98 -1.39
C LEU A 7 7.46 11.61 -1.74
N SER A 8 7.39 12.95 -1.82
CA SER A 8 6.17 13.70 -2.14
C SER A 8 5.82 13.75 -3.63
N GLU A 9 6.69 13.27 -4.52
CA GLU A 9 6.48 13.30 -5.97
C GLU A 9 6.01 11.97 -6.56
N ARG A 10 5.71 10.98 -5.69
CA ARG A 10 5.20 9.68 -6.12
C ARG A 10 3.75 9.81 -6.59
N ALA A 11 3.40 9.03 -7.62
CA ALA A 11 2.01 8.88 -8.02
C ALA A 11 1.21 8.21 -6.88
N GLU A 12 0.09 8.80 -6.51
CA GLU A 12 -0.74 8.31 -5.43
C GLU A 12 -1.57 7.10 -5.88
N LEU A 13 -1.36 5.94 -5.26
CA LEU A 13 -2.18 4.76 -5.47
C LEU A 13 -3.53 4.90 -4.75
N ARG A 14 -4.58 4.35 -5.33
CA ARG A 14 -5.84 4.15 -4.58
C ARG A 14 -5.61 3.13 -3.48
N PHE A 15 -5.73 3.55 -2.22
CA PHE A 15 -5.61 2.62 -1.10
C PHE A 15 -6.82 1.67 -1.00
N TRP A 16 -7.99 2.12 -1.47
CA TRP A 16 -9.26 1.39 -1.42
C TRP A 16 -9.59 0.58 -2.70
N GLY A 17 -8.76 0.65 -3.73
CA GLY A 17 -9.06 0.02 -5.01
C GLY A 17 -7.84 -0.15 -5.91
N TRP A 18 -8.08 -0.43 -7.17
CA TRP A 18 -7.06 -0.56 -8.21
C TRP A 18 -6.72 0.80 -8.82
N GLY A 19 -5.51 0.93 -9.36
CA GLY A 19 -5.06 2.10 -10.12
C GLY A 19 -4.60 3.27 -9.25
N TYR A 20 -4.43 4.41 -9.90
CA TYR A 20 -3.97 5.65 -9.27
C TYR A 20 -5.14 6.52 -8.81
N ALA A 21 -4.89 7.39 -7.83
CA ALA A 21 -5.93 8.22 -7.23
C ALA A 21 -6.55 9.23 -8.22
N ASP A 22 -5.77 9.70 -9.18
CA ASP A 22 -6.14 10.67 -10.22
C ASP A 22 -6.71 10.03 -11.50
N GLU A 23 -6.72 8.70 -11.60
CA GLU A 23 -7.33 8.01 -12.73
C GLU A 23 -8.86 7.99 -12.60
N HIS A 24 -9.55 8.45 -13.63
CA HIS A 24 -11.01 8.41 -13.72
C HIS A 24 -11.43 7.72 -15.01
N LEU A 25 -12.57 7.04 -14.97
CA LEU A 25 -13.17 6.51 -16.17
C LEU A 25 -13.58 7.66 -17.11
N SER A 26 -13.50 7.44 -18.39
CA SER A 26 -14.10 8.36 -19.37
C SER A 26 -15.63 8.32 -19.25
N ALA A 27 -16.31 9.37 -19.71
CA ALA A 27 -17.77 9.40 -19.69
C ALA A 27 -18.43 8.22 -20.44
N GLN A 28 -17.75 7.65 -21.43
CA GLN A 28 -18.24 6.47 -22.17
C GLN A 28 -18.11 5.20 -21.33
N GLU A 29 -16.98 5.03 -20.61
CA GLU A 29 -16.74 3.89 -19.71
C GLU A 29 -17.69 3.95 -18.52
N ASP A 30 -17.92 5.12 -17.92
CA ASP A 30 -18.92 5.32 -16.86
C ASP A 30 -20.30 4.88 -17.29
N GLN A 31 -20.78 5.34 -18.47
CA GLN A 31 -22.09 4.93 -19.00
C GLN A 31 -22.17 3.41 -19.23
N LEU A 32 -21.09 2.78 -19.69
CA LEU A 32 -21.06 1.33 -19.88
C LEU A 32 -21.15 0.61 -18.53
N VAL A 33 -20.40 1.06 -17.53
CA VAL A 33 -20.43 0.49 -16.18
C VAL A 33 -21.82 0.65 -15.57
N GLU A 34 -22.42 1.83 -15.64
CA GLU A 34 -23.79 2.08 -15.16
C GLU A 34 -24.82 1.14 -15.83
N ALA A 35 -24.72 0.98 -17.14
CA ALA A 35 -25.61 0.08 -17.88
C ALA A 35 -25.42 -1.39 -17.43
N MET A 36 -24.20 -1.84 -17.24
CA MET A 36 -23.92 -3.19 -16.72
C MET A 36 -24.43 -3.38 -15.30
N VAL A 37 -24.17 -2.44 -14.43
CA VAL A 37 -24.60 -2.48 -13.02
C VAL A 37 -26.13 -2.49 -12.92
N SER A 38 -26.84 -1.68 -13.72
CA SER A 38 -28.29 -1.65 -13.71
C SER A 38 -28.95 -2.99 -14.07
N VAL A 39 -28.28 -3.80 -14.89
CA VAL A 39 -28.73 -5.15 -15.27
C VAL A 39 -28.36 -6.19 -14.23
N MET A 40 -27.11 -6.15 -13.73
CA MET A 40 -26.58 -7.19 -12.84
C MET A 40 -26.98 -6.99 -11.38
N ALA A 41 -27.17 -5.74 -10.96
CA ALA A 41 -27.48 -5.36 -9.59
C ALA A 41 -28.50 -4.20 -9.57
N PRO A 42 -29.76 -4.41 -9.99
CA PRO A 42 -30.75 -3.34 -10.17
C PRO A 42 -31.13 -2.61 -8.87
N ASN A 43 -30.82 -3.20 -7.72
CA ASN A 43 -31.06 -2.64 -6.39
C ASN A 43 -29.76 -2.25 -5.67
N ASN A 44 -28.68 -2.02 -6.42
CA ASN A 44 -27.43 -1.62 -5.80
C ASN A 44 -27.56 -0.24 -5.14
N THR A 45 -26.80 -0.05 -4.08
CA THR A 45 -26.59 1.27 -3.47
C THR A 45 -25.15 1.64 -3.74
N GLU A 46 -24.95 2.81 -4.31
CA GLU A 46 -23.61 3.35 -4.49
C GLU A 46 -23.01 3.67 -3.13
N ILE A 47 -21.79 3.18 -2.89
CA ILE A 47 -21.03 3.45 -1.69
C ILE A 47 -19.88 4.37 -2.10
N ALA A 48 -19.82 5.54 -1.48
CA ALA A 48 -18.72 6.47 -1.74
C ALA A 48 -17.37 5.86 -1.34
N PRO A 49 -16.31 6.12 -2.11
CA PRO A 49 -14.96 5.69 -1.73
C PRO A 49 -14.57 6.26 -0.35
N PRO A 50 -13.88 5.46 0.49
CA PRO A 50 -13.47 5.92 1.80
C PRO A 50 -12.38 7.01 1.70
N SER A 51 -12.43 7.94 2.64
CA SER A 51 -11.39 8.97 2.85
C SER A 51 -10.31 8.46 3.80
N ILE A 52 -9.11 9.02 3.73
CA ILE A 52 -8.03 8.74 4.70
C ILE A 52 -8.49 9.05 6.13
N ASP A 53 -9.34 10.05 6.30
CA ASP A 53 -9.82 10.49 7.62
C ASP A 53 -10.78 9.48 8.27
N ASP A 54 -11.40 8.60 7.47
CA ASP A 54 -12.30 7.57 7.99
C ASP A 54 -11.57 6.44 8.75
N PHE A 55 -10.24 6.39 8.67
CA PHE A 55 -9.44 5.36 9.32
C PHE A 55 -8.76 5.87 10.58
N ASP A 56 -8.76 5.07 11.61
CA ASP A 56 -7.97 5.27 12.82
C ASP A 56 -6.91 4.16 12.92
N LEU A 57 -5.66 4.50 12.56
CA LEU A 57 -4.57 3.55 12.63
C LEU A 57 -3.84 3.65 13.97
N PRO A 58 -3.49 2.51 14.58
CA PRO A 58 -2.64 2.53 15.76
C PRO A 58 -1.29 3.18 15.42
N PRO A 59 -0.65 3.85 16.39
CA PRO A 59 0.70 4.36 16.20
C PRO A 59 1.66 3.20 15.87
N PRO A 60 2.78 3.48 15.17
CA PRO A 60 3.83 2.48 14.99
C PRO A 60 4.29 1.89 16.33
N ARG A 61 4.50 0.59 16.39
CA ARG A 61 4.94 -0.14 17.61
C ARG A 61 6.35 0.24 18.05
N LEU A 62 7.19 0.69 17.12
CA LEU A 62 8.53 1.20 17.37
C LEU A 62 8.72 2.58 16.77
N GLU A 63 9.51 3.41 17.42
CA GLU A 63 9.94 4.69 16.87
C GLU A 63 10.88 4.47 15.67
N LEU A 64 10.69 5.28 14.62
CA LEU A 64 11.53 5.23 13.44
C LEU A 64 12.94 5.77 13.77
N PRO A 65 14.00 4.98 13.60
CA PRO A 65 15.35 5.42 13.89
C PRO A 65 15.83 6.46 12.86
N GLU A 66 16.60 7.45 13.32
CA GLU A 66 17.07 8.56 12.49
C GLU A 66 17.78 8.10 11.21
N VAL A 67 18.55 7.03 11.30
CA VAL A 67 19.30 6.45 10.16
C VAL A 67 18.41 5.97 9.00
N LEU A 68 17.14 5.67 9.23
CA LEU A 68 16.20 5.21 8.21
C LEU A 68 15.25 6.31 7.70
N THR A 69 15.21 7.47 8.33
CA THR A 69 14.24 8.54 7.99
C THR A 69 14.35 9.05 6.55
N ALA A 70 15.51 8.90 5.92
CA ALA A 70 15.75 9.36 4.55
C ALA A 70 14.90 8.64 3.48
N PHE A 71 14.42 7.42 3.77
CA PHE A 71 13.66 6.61 2.82
C PHE A 71 12.53 5.81 3.46
N VAL A 72 12.19 6.05 4.72
CA VAL A 72 11.10 5.38 5.42
C VAL A 72 10.04 6.40 5.83
N SER A 73 8.79 6.06 5.56
CA SER A 73 7.60 6.84 5.91
C SER A 73 6.80 6.16 7.02
N THR A 74 6.16 6.98 7.85
CA THR A 74 5.17 6.56 8.85
C THR A 74 3.82 7.25 8.64
N THR A 75 3.63 7.88 7.48
CA THR A 75 2.38 8.60 7.17
C THR A 75 1.19 7.64 7.15
N LYS A 76 0.04 8.15 7.54
CA LYS A 76 -1.21 7.39 7.52
C LYS A 76 -1.53 6.86 6.12
N TYR A 77 -1.33 7.69 5.10
CA TYR A 77 -1.55 7.33 3.71
C TYR A 77 -0.66 6.14 3.27
N ASP A 78 0.65 6.24 3.46
CA ASP A 78 1.57 5.17 3.06
C ASP A 78 1.23 3.85 3.78
N ARG A 79 0.94 3.92 5.07
CA ARG A 79 0.56 2.74 5.85
C ARG A 79 -0.76 2.12 5.38
N LEU A 80 -1.76 2.94 4.98
CA LEU A 80 -3.02 2.45 4.42
C LEU A 80 -2.81 1.75 3.07
N VAL A 81 -2.06 2.36 2.15
CA VAL A 81 -1.75 1.79 0.83
C VAL A 81 -1.10 0.41 0.97
N HIS A 82 -0.25 0.24 1.99
CA HIS A 82 0.55 -0.97 2.20
C HIS A 82 -0.07 -1.97 3.20
N SER A 83 -1.30 -1.72 3.67
CA SER A 83 -1.96 -2.62 4.61
C SER A 83 -2.50 -3.88 3.96
N TYR A 84 -3.06 -3.75 2.77
CA TYR A 84 -3.73 -4.84 2.06
C TYR A 84 -3.31 -4.94 0.60
N GLY A 85 -3.57 -6.11 0.01
CA GLY A 85 -3.55 -6.31 -1.43
C GLY A 85 -4.83 -5.79 -2.10
N LYS A 86 -5.22 -6.44 -3.20
CA LYS A 86 -6.37 -6.03 -4.01
C LYS A 86 -7.33 -7.20 -4.26
N SER A 87 -7.45 -8.13 -3.30
CA SER A 87 -8.51 -9.14 -3.33
C SER A 87 -9.88 -8.50 -3.05
N TYR A 88 -10.95 -9.15 -3.45
CA TYR A 88 -12.29 -8.68 -3.12
C TYR A 88 -12.51 -8.50 -1.61
N PRO A 89 -12.10 -9.44 -0.73
CA PRO A 89 -12.16 -9.20 0.71
C PRO A 89 -11.35 -8.00 1.18
N ASP A 90 -10.18 -7.72 0.58
CA ASP A 90 -9.35 -6.57 0.95
C ASP A 90 -10.07 -5.25 0.63
N ILE A 91 -10.68 -5.17 -0.56
CA ILE A 91 -11.48 -4.01 -0.97
C ILE A 91 -12.68 -3.83 -0.03
N VAL A 92 -13.39 -4.90 0.31
CA VAL A 92 -14.53 -4.84 1.24
C VAL A 92 -14.08 -4.34 2.61
N ARG A 93 -12.95 -4.83 3.16
CA ARG A 93 -12.41 -4.35 4.44
C ARG A 93 -12.08 -2.85 4.39
N MET A 94 -11.52 -2.36 3.28
CA MET A 94 -11.28 -0.93 3.09
C MET A 94 -12.57 -0.11 3.14
N PHE A 95 -13.62 -0.54 2.43
CA PHE A 95 -14.92 0.16 2.46
C PHE A 95 -15.64 0.04 3.81
N LEU A 96 -15.29 -0.94 4.64
CA LEU A 96 -15.78 -1.08 6.02
C LEU A 96 -14.86 -0.40 7.05
N HIS A 97 -13.83 0.31 6.62
CA HIS A 97 -12.81 0.98 7.45
C HIS A 97 -12.10 0.03 8.43
N GLN A 98 -11.94 -1.25 8.04
CA GLN A 98 -11.34 -2.28 8.87
C GLN A 98 -9.88 -2.49 8.44
N ILE A 99 -8.95 -2.09 9.31
CA ILE A 99 -7.52 -2.30 9.12
C ILE A 99 -6.99 -3.02 10.36
N ASP A 100 -6.76 -4.33 10.21
CA ASP A 100 -6.36 -5.16 11.34
C ASP A 100 -4.84 -5.08 11.60
N ASN A 101 -4.03 -5.13 10.53
CA ASN A 101 -2.58 -5.24 10.61
C ASN A 101 -1.88 -4.21 9.70
N PRO A 102 -1.98 -2.89 9.97
CA PRO A 102 -1.24 -1.91 9.18
C PRO A 102 0.26 -2.06 9.45
N PRO A 103 1.14 -1.91 8.43
CA PRO A 103 2.57 -1.90 8.68
C PRO A 103 2.95 -0.73 9.59
N ASP A 104 3.96 -0.90 10.44
CA ASP A 104 4.45 0.19 11.29
C ASP A 104 5.15 1.25 10.46
N TRP A 105 5.95 0.81 9.49
CA TRP A 105 6.71 1.64 8.60
C TRP A 105 6.54 1.20 7.15
N VAL A 106 6.78 2.14 6.22
CA VAL A 106 6.86 1.86 4.79
C VAL A 106 8.18 2.40 4.27
N ALA A 107 9.00 1.53 3.71
CA ALA A 107 10.32 1.88 3.19
C ALA A 107 10.29 1.99 1.66
N PHE A 108 10.86 3.06 1.12
CA PHE A 108 10.97 3.37 -0.31
C PHE A 108 12.45 3.52 -0.70
N PRO A 109 13.25 2.44 -0.65
CA PRO A 109 14.67 2.52 -0.96
C PRO A 109 14.87 2.85 -2.45
N LYS A 110 15.87 3.69 -2.72
CA LYS A 110 16.30 4.06 -4.09
C LYS A 110 17.60 3.37 -4.48
N THR A 111 18.26 2.70 -3.55
CA THR A 111 19.55 2.02 -3.76
C THR A 111 19.58 0.69 -3.05
N GLU A 112 20.39 -0.25 -3.57
CA GLU A 112 20.63 -1.54 -2.92
C GLU A 112 21.25 -1.38 -1.52
N GLN A 113 22.02 -0.30 -1.31
CA GLN A 113 22.60 0.02 -0.01
C GLN A 113 21.50 0.30 1.01
N GLN A 114 20.46 1.08 0.68
CA GLN A 114 19.33 1.35 1.56
C GLN A 114 18.54 0.08 1.90
N ILE A 115 18.39 -0.84 0.94
CA ILE A 115 17.77 -2.15 1.21
C ILE A 115 18.62 -2.93 2.21
N SER A 116 19.94 -2.99 1.99
CA SER A 116 20.86 -3.69 2.87
C SER A 116 20.85 -3.13 4.30
N GLU A 117 20.84 -1.81 4.44
CA GLU A 117 20.74 -1.12 5.73
C GLU A 117 19.42 -1.43 6.45
N LEU A 118 18.29 -1.38 5.72
CA LEU A 118 16.99 -1.75 6.27
C LEU A 118 16.96 -3.19 6.75
N LEU A 119 17.44 -4.14 5.93
CA LEU A 119 17.44 -5.57 6.28
C LEU A 119 18.36 -5.87 7.49
N ALA A 120 19.52 -5.23 7.55
CA ALA A 120 20.43 -5.36 8.69
C ALA A 120 19.80 -4.82 9.98
N TYR A 121 19.14 -3.66 9.90
CA TYR A 121 18.42 -3.08 11.03
C TYR A 121 17.25 -3.96 11.48
N ALA A 122 16.42 -4.42 10.52
CA ALA A 122 15.27 -5.27 10.78
C ALA A 122 15.67 -6.60 11.44
N SER A 123 16.71 -7.25 10.92
CA SER A 123 17.24 -8.49 11.50
C SER A 123 17.73 -8.32 12.93
N LYS A 124 18.44 -7.20 13.21
CA LYS A 124 18.96 -6.91 14.55
C LYS A 124 17.86 -6.63 15.58
N ASN A 125 16.76 -6.03 15.13
CA ASN A 125 15.68 -5.56 16.01
C ASN A 125 14.42 -6.44 15.95
N ASN A 126 14.50 -7.60 15.32
CA ASN A 126 13.39 -8.55 15.16
C ASN A 126 12.15 -7.88 14.53
N ILE A 127 12.34 -7.22 13.38
CA ILE A 127 11.30 -6.56 12.61
C ILE A 127 11.01 -7.40 11.37
N ALA A 128 9.75 -7.67 11.10
CA ALA A 128 9.33 -8.35 9.89
C ALA A 128 9.42 -7.41 8.67
N VAL A 129 10.01 -7.89 7.59
CA VAL A 129 10.09 -7.16 6.31
C VAL A 129 9.18 -7.83 5.30
N ILE A 130 8.21 -7.08 4.78
CA ILE A 130 7.22 -7.56 3.82
C ILE A 130 7.47 -6.87 2.48
N PRO A 131 7.93 -7.59 1.45
CA PRO A 131 8.12 -6.98 0.13
C PRO A 131 6.80 -6.54 -0.49
N PHE A 132 6.81 -5.35 -1.07
CA PHE A 132 5.68 -4.75 -1.75
C PHE A 132 6.12 -4.30 -3.16
N GLY A 133 5.39 -4.74 -4.17
CA GLY A 133 5.56 -4.29 -5.55
C GLY A 133 4.40 -3.36 -5.93
N GLY A 134 3.62 -3.73 -6.95
CA GLY A 134 2.42 -2.97 -7.34
C GLY A 134 1.22 -3.12 -6.39
N GLY A 135 1.35 -3.80 -5.27
CA GLY A 135 0.26 -3.98 -4.29
C GLY A 135 -0.89 -4.86 -4.76
N THR A 136 -0.72 -5.60 -5.85
CA THR A 136 -1.78 -6.35 -6.54
C THR A 136 -2.01 -7.76 -5.98
N SER A 137 -1.45 -8.10 -4.83
CA SER A 137 -1.67 -9.39 -4.18
C SER A 137 -3.16 -9.63 -3.93
N VAL A 138 -3.61 -10.84 -4.26
CA VAL A 138 -4.99 -11.30 -3.98
C VAL A 138 -5.05 -12.47 -3.00
N CYS A 139 -3.90 -12.82 -2.40
CA CYS A 139 -3.75 -13.93 -1.46
C CYS A 139 -3.21 -13.49 -0.09
N GLY A 140 -3.27 -12.21 0.23
CA GLY A 140 -2.82 -11.66 1.51
C GLY A 140 -1.30 -11.53 1.67
N GLY A 141 -0.51 -11.71 0.60
CA GLY A 141 0.96 -11.75 0.69
C GLY A 141 1.64 -10.43 1.06
N VAL A 142 0.91 -9.33 1.12
CA VAL A 142 1.42 -8.01 1.53
C VAL A 142 0.90 -7.56 2.89
N GLU A 143 -0.02 -8.31 3.49
CA GLU A 143 -0.58 -7.96 4.80
C GLU A 143 0.44 -8.20 5.92
N SER A 144 0.49 -7.27 6.88
CA SER A 144 1.44 -7.32 8.00
C SER A 144 0.96 -8.18 9.18
N ASP A 145 0.30 -9.30 8.91
CA ASP A 145 -0.05 -10.29 9.94
C ASP A 145 1.19 -11.13 10.30
N ILE A 146 2.03 -10.58 11.16
CA ILE A 146 3.34 -11.12 11.53
C ILE A 146 3.33 -11.97 12.81
N GLY A 147 2.16 -12.13 13.43
CA GLY A 147 2.07 -12.82 14.72
C GLY A 147 2.77 -12.07 15.87
N LYS A 148 3.14 -12.81 16.92
CA LYS A 148 3.72 -12.24 18.15
C LYS A 148 5.23 -12.30 18.23
N ASP A 149 5.89 -12.91 17.24
CA ASP A 149 7.32 -13.16 17.28
C ASP A 149 8.15 -11.93 16.85
N TYR A 150 7.53 -10.97 16.17
CA TYR A 150 8.18 -9.75 15.73
C TYR A 150 7.74 -8.53 16.54
N GLN A 151 8.65 -7.59 16.74
CA GLN A 151 8.39 -6.35 17.47
C GLN A 151 7.64 -5.31 16.63
N ALA A 152 7.88 -5.31 15.32
CA ALA A 152 7.25 -4.40 14.36
C ALA A 152 7.28 -5.01 12.95
N SER A 153 6.64 -4.34 12.00
CA SER A 153 6.67 -4.67 10.58
C SER A 153 7.05 -3.47 9.74
N VAL A 154 7.73 -3.73 8.63
CA VAL A 154 8.00 -2.74 7.59
C VAL A 154 7.59 -3.30 6.24
N SER A 155 6.78 -2.55 5.50
CA SER A 155 6.52 -2.81 4.10
C SER A 155 7.67 -2.23 3.29
N LEU A 156 8.32 -3.07 2.49
CA LEU A 156 9.46 -2.70 1.63
C LEU A 156 8.94 -2.48 0.21
N ASP A 157 8.65 -1.25 -0.16
CA ASP A 157 8.21 -0.89 -1.49
C ASP A 157 9.40 -0.84 -2.47
N LEU A 158 9.27 -1.61 -3.55
CA LEU A 158 10.30 -1.76 -4.57
C LEU A 158 10.00 -0.96 -5.85
N GLU A 159 9.16 0.06 -5.79
CA GLU A 159 8.76 0.85 -6.98
C GLU A 159 9.96 1.44 -7.73
N TYR A 160 11.05 1.79 -7.02
CA TYR A 160 12.26 2.32 -7.62
C TYR A 160 13.17 1.25 -8.26
N PHE A 161 12.88 -0.04 -8.02
CA PHE A 161 13.58 -1.19 -8.60
C PHE A 161 12.76 -1.83 -9.71
N ASN A 162 12.40 -1.05 -10.71
CA ASN A 162 11.49 -1.42 -11.78
C ASN A 162 12.18 -2.10 -12.98
N LEU A 163 13.32 -2.75 -12.78
CA LEU A 163 13.99 -3.52 -13.82
C LEU A 163 13.17 -4.77 -14.16
N SER A 164 12.60 -4.81 -15.37
CA SER A 164 11.91 -5.97 -15.90
C SER A 164 12.84 -6.78 -16.79
N LEU A 165 13.13 -8.02 -16.40
CA LEU A 165 13.94 -8.95 -17.19
C LEU A 165 13.11 -9.65 -18.30
N ILE A 166 11.78 -9.46 -18.32
CA ILE A 166 10.88 -10.10 -19.28
C ILE A 166 10.78 -9.28 -20.58
N HIS A 167 11.13 -8.00 -20.53
CA HIS A 167 11.03 -7.07 -21.66
C HIS A 167 12.39 -6.75 -22.29
N ILE A 168 13.34 -7.67 -22.19
CA ILE A 168 14.63 -7.58 -22.88
C ILE A 168 14.50 -8.22 -24.26
#